data_a9d1faac0a04757071054960ffe32ebd
#
_entry.id   a9d1faac0a04757071054960ffe32ebd
#
_cell.length_a   1.000
_cell.length_b   1.000
_cell.length_c   1.000
_cell.angle_alpha   90.00
_cell.angle_beta   90.00
_cell.angle_gamma   90.00
#
_symmetry.space_group_name_H-M   'P 1'
#
loop_
_entity.id
_entity.type
_entity.pdbx_description
1 polymer ?
#
loop_
_entity_poly.entity_id
_entity_poly.type
_entity_poly.pdbx_seq_one_letter_code
_entity_poly.pdbx_strand_id
1 'polypeptide(L)'
;KLGAMLAGKGVELRGCAESLTLLRGAGIDAAKLKEATEQDWYEEYLAAILAVKVVAGVDEAIAHINQYSSQHTDAIVTEDYTRALRFLREVDSASVMVNASTRFADGFEYGLGAEIGISTDKIHARGPVGLEGLTSQKWIVLGNGEVRQ
;
A
#
# COMPACT_ATOMS: atom_id res chain seq x y z
N LYS A 1 -3.27 -6.11 20.73
CA LYS A 1 -1.79 -6.17 20.85
C LYS A 1 -1.11 -5.06 20.05
N LEU A 2 -1.32 -4.93 18.73
CA LEU A 2 -0.66 -3.93 17.87
C LEU A 2 -0.87 -2.49 18.36
N GLY A 3 -2.12 -2.09 18.65
CA GLY A 3 -2.41 -0.74 19.13
C GLY A 3 -1.67 -0.39 20.42
N ALA A 4 -1.62 -1.31 21.39
CA ALA A 4 -0.89 -1.10 22.64
C ALA A 4 0.62 -0.97 22.42
N MET A 5 1.19 -1.80 21.51
CA MET A 5 2.60 -1.72 21.15
C MET A 5 2.94 -0.38 20.48
N LEU A 6 2.12 0.09 19.56
CA LEU A 6 2.34 1.35 18.84
C LEU A 6 2.18 2.55 19.75
N ALA A 7 1.12 2.58 20.57
CA ALA A 7 0.91 3.64 21.58
C ALA A 7 2.06 3.71 22.59
N GLY A 8 2.59 2.54 23.02
CA GLY A 8 3.77 2.46 23.88
C GLY A 8 5.05 3.02 23.24
N LYS A 9 5.11 3.06 21.90
CA LYS A 9 6.19 3.70 21.14
C LYS A 9 5.91 5.18 20.78
N GLY A 10 4.86 5.76 21.35
CA GLY A 10 4.53 7.16 21.13
C GLY A 10 3.66 7.45 19.92
N VAL A 11 3.15 6.43 19.22
CA VAL A 11 2.27 6.62 18.06
C VAL A 11 0.90 7.08 18.50
N GLU A 12 0.37 8.16 17.90
CA GLU A 12 -1.02 8.60 18.01
C GLU A 12 -1.89 7.70 17.11
N LEU A 13 -3.01 7.22 17.64
CA LEU A 13 -3.95 6.38 16.90
C LEU A 13 -5.22 7.18 16.61
N ARG A 14 -5.52 7.40 15.35
CA ARG A 14 -6.78 8.03 14.90
C ARG A 14 -7.72 6.96 14.39
N GLY A 15 -8.87 6.85 15.01
CA GLY A 15 -9.77 5.73 14.80
C GLY A 15 -11.20 6.11 14.48
N CYS A 16 -11.90 5.25 13.74
CA CYS A 16 -13.37 5.28 13.69
C CYS A 16 -13.94 4.93 15.07
N ALA A 17 -15.23 5.19 15.29
CA ALA A 17 -15.89 4.98 16.58
C ALA A 17 -15.69 3.56 17.13
N GLU A 18 -15.78 2.56 16.25
CA GLU A 18 -15.61 1.15 16.64
C GLU A 18 -14.16 0.84 17.03
N SER A 19 -13.16 1.27 16.21
CA SER A 19 -11.76 1.08 16.55
C SER A 19 -11.37 1.78 17.84
N LEU A 20 -11.87 2.99 18.11
CA LEU A 20 -11.63 3.70 19.37
C LEU A 20 -12.21 2.95 20.56
N THR A 21 -13.40 2.36 20.41
CA THR A 21 -14.01 1.53 21.46
C THR A 21 -13.13 0.33 21.80
N LEU A 22 -12.64 -0.38 20.78
CA LEU A 22 -11.73 -1.53 20.95
C LEU A 22 -10.39 -1.12 21.56
N LEU A 23 -9.83 0.01 21.14
CA LEU A 23 -8.53 0.49 21.61
C LEU A 23 -8.61 0.95 23.08
N ARG A 24 -9.70 1.64 23.47
CA ARG A 24 -9.97 2.00 24.90
C ARG A 24 -10.16 0.75 25.74
N GLY A 25 -10.93 -0.23 25.26
CA GLY A 25 -11.11 -1.52 25.93
C GLY A 25 -9.82 -2.32 26.10
N ALA A 26 -8.83 -2.09 25.27
CA ALA A 26 -7.49 -2.65 25.40
C ALA A 26 -6.56 -1.87 26.35
N GLY A 27 -7.08 -0.86 27.06
CA GLY A 27 -6.35 -0.09 28.07
C GLY A 27 -5.35 0.93 27.50
N ILE A 28 -5.53 1.37 26.26
CA ILE A 28 -4.66 2.39 25.66
C ILE A 28 -5.06 3.77 26.21
N ASP A 29 -4.05 4.55 26.59
CA ASP A 29 -4.22 5.91 27.12
C ASP A 29 -5.03 6.78 26.14
N ALA A 30 -6.06 7.42 26.65
CA ALA A 30 -6.93 8.31 25.89
C ALA A 30 -6.17 9.46 25.22
N ALA A 31 -5.06 9.91 25.81
CA ALA A 31 -4.20 10.94 25.21
C ALA A 31 -3.55 10.52 23.89
N LYS A 32 -3.49 9.21 23.61
CA LYS A 32 -2.98 8.64 22.36
C LYS A 32 -4.07 8.34 21.33
N LEU A 33 -5.33 8.55 21.68
CA LEU A 33 -6.48 8.20 20.86
C LEU A 33 -7.20 9.48 20.41
N LYS A 34 -7.43 9.59 19.09
CA LYS A 34 -8.24 10.65 18.49
C LYS A 34 -9.29 10.06 17.57
N GLU A 35 -10.39 10.77 17.41
CA GLU A 35 -11.37 10.44 16.37
C GLU A 35 -10.80 10.77 15.01
N ALA A 36 -10.90 9.81 14.07
CA ALA A 36 -10.51 10.03 12.69
C ALA A 36 -11.60 10.78 11.94
N THR A 37 -11.19 11.75 11.14
CA THR A 37 -12.02 12.46 10.18
C THR A 37 -11.88 11.80 8.81
N GLU A 38 -12.71 12.21 7.83
CA GLU A 38 -12.58 11.73 6.45
C GLU A 38 -11.18 12.00 5.86
N GLN A 39 -10.59 13.15 6.20
CA GLN A 39 -9.25 13.54 5.74
C GLN A 39 -8.16 12.56 6.23
N ASP A 40 -8.32 11.97 7.41
CA ASP A 40 -7.35 11.04 7.97
C ASP A 40 -7.18 9.77 7.14
N TRP A 41 -8.16 9.42 6.31
CA TRP A 41 -8.06 8.26 5.43
C TRP A 41 -7.20 8.52 4.19
N TYR A 42 -7.07 9.78 3.76
CA TYR A 42 -6.23 10.20 2.64
C TYR A 42 -4.82 10.63 3.06
N GLU A 43 -4.63 10.91 4.37
CA GLU A 43 -3.45 11.62 4.84
C GLU A 43 -2.21 10.72 4.93
N GLU A 44 -1.13 11.15 4.30
CA GLU A 44 0.21 10.67 4.59
C GLU A 44 0.83 11.54 5.68
N TYR A 45 0.79 11.05 6.93
CA TYR A 45 1.12 11.88 8.08
C TYR A 45 2.58 12.32 8.19
N LEU A 46 3.53 11.56 7.65
CA LEU A 46 4.97 11.79 7.82
C LEU A 46 5.38 11.99 9.29
N ALA A 47 4.64 11.39 10.20
CA ALA A 47 4.76 11.50 11.65
C ALA A 47 4.36 10.19 12.32
N ALA A 48 4.57 10.08 13.63
CA ALA A 48 4.16 8.92 14.42
C ALA A 48 2.63 8.92 14.67
N ILE A 49 1.86 8.84 13.60
CA ILE A 49 0.40 8.81 13.60
C ILE A 49 -0.05 7.64 12.72
N LEU A 50 -1.11 6.94 13.14
CA LEU A 50 -1.71 5.85 12.38
C LEU A 50 -3.23 5.97 12.38
N ALA A 51 -3.84 6.00 11.20
CA ALA A 51 -5.28 5.85 11.05
C ALA A 51 -5.70 4.37 11.15
N VAL A 52 -6.80 4.12 11.88
CA VAL A 52 -7.29 2.75 12.15
C VAL A 52 -8.79 2.71 11.92
N LYS A 53 -9.24 1.91 10.95
CA LYS A 53 -10.65 1.67 10.68
C LYS A 53 -10.99 0.19 10.86
N VAL A 54 -12.09 -0.11 11.53
CA VAL A 54 -12.70 -1.43 11.53
C VAL A 54 -13.69 -1.49 10.37
N VAL A 55 -13.69 -2.58 9.66
CA VAL A 55 -14.56 -2.83 8.51
C VAL A 55 -15.28 -4.18 8.65
N ALA A 56 -16.44 -4.32 8.03
CA ALA A 56 -17.27 -5.52 8.14
C ALA A 56 -16.65 -6.77 7.49
N GLY A 57 -15.73 -6.58 6.54
CA GLY A 57 -15.09 -7.69 5.86
C GLY A 57 -14.20 -7.25 4.71
N VAL A 58 -13.75 -8.21 3.91
CA VAL A 58 -12.80 -7.98 2.82
C VAL A 58 -13.38 -7.06 1.73
N ASP A 59 -14.68 -7.10 1.49
CA ASP A 59 -15.33 -6.22 0.51
C ASP A 59 -15.18 -4.74 0.87
N GLU A 60 -15.52 -4.41 2.10
CA GLU A 60 -15.38 -3.04 2.60
C GLU A 60 -13.91 -2.63 2.70
N ALA A 61 -13.01 -3.55 3.07
CA ALA A 61 -11.58 -3.28 3.10
C ALA A 61 -11.05 -2.89 1.72
N ILE A 62 -11.37 -3.68 0.68
CA ILE A 62 -10.95 -3.41 -0.69
C ILE A 62 -11.55 -2.09 -1.20
N ALA A 63 -12.85 -1.84 -0.95
CA ALA A 63 -13.50 -0.59 -1.33
C ALA A 63 -12.83 0.62 -0.65
N HIS A 64 -12.53 0.52 0.64
CA HIS A 64 -11.86 1.56 1.39
C HIS A 64 -10.43 1.83 0.86
N ILE A 65 -9.66 0.77 0.61
CA ILE A 65 -8.30 0.91 0.06
C ILE A 65 -8.35 1.56 -1.32
N ASN A 66 -9.20 1.08 -2.22
CA ASN A 66 -9.30 1.63 -3.57
C ASN A 66 -9.78 3.10 -3.60
N GLN A 67 -10.48 3.55 -2.56
CA GLN A 67 -10.93 4.93 -2.44
C GLN A 67 -9.86 5.84 -1.83
N TYR A 68 -9.15 5.39 -0.80
CA TYR A 68 -8.34 6.26 0.06
C TYR A 68 -6.83 6.04 -0.04
N SER A 69 -6.39 4.89 -0.53
CA SER A 69 -4.96 4.59 -0.67
C SER A 69 -4.27 5.56 -1.64
N SER A 70 -3.00 5.83 -1.38
CA SER A 70 -2.12 6.53 -2.32
C SER A 70 -1.87 5.73 -3.62
N GLN A 71 -2.35 4.48 -3.69
CA GLN A 71 -2.08 3.52 -4.75
C GLN A 71 -0.60 3.14 -4.89
N HIS A 72 0.16 3.39 -3.86
CA HIS A 72 1.58 3.00 -3.81
C HIS A 72 1.72 1.53 -3.42
N THR A 73 1.40 1.18 -2.18
CA THR A 73 1.61 -0.17 -1.66
C THR A 73 0.56 -0.52 -0.62
N ASP A 74 -0.14 -1.61 -0.86
CA ASP A 74 -1.13 -2.15 0.06
C ASP A 74 -0.86 -3.63 0.35
N ALA A 75 -1.17 -4.07 1.56
CA ALA A 75 -0.93 -5.44 2.00
C ALA A 75 -2.10 -6.02 2.79
N ILE A 76 -2.30 -7.32 2.66
CA ILE A 76 -3.21 -8.10 3.50
C ILE A 76 -2.41 -9.10 4.35
N VAL A 77 -2.82 -9.27 5.60
CA VAL A 77 -2.34 -10.36 6.46
C VAL A 77 -3.49 -11.36 6.63
N THR A 78 -3.35 -12.54 6.08
CA THR A 78 -4.40 -13.56 6.08
C THR A 78 -3.82 -14.97 5.88
N GLU A 79 -4.48 -15.97 6.46
CA GLU A 79 -4.25 -17.38 6.16
C GLU A 79 -5.27 -17.95 5.14
N ASP A 80 -6.30 -17.14 4.80
CA ASP A 80 -7.33 -17.51 3.82
C ASP A 80 -6.81 -17.25 2.41
N TYR A 81 -6.49 -18.32 1.69
CA TYR A 81 -5.96 -18.27 0.33
C TYR A 81 -6.92 -17.57 -0.66
N THR A 82 -8.22 -17.81 -0.53
CA THR A 82 -9.22 -17.19 -1.42
C THR A 82 -9.27 -15.69 -1.23
N ARG A 83 -9.24 -15.22 0.03
CA ARG A 83 -9.17 -13.79 0.34
C ARG A 83 -7.86 -13.16 -0.13
N ALA A 84 -6.74 -13.87 0.03
CA ALA A 84 -5.45 -13.41 -0.45
C ALA A 84 -5.46 -13.17 -1.97
N LEU A 85 -5.89 -14.16 -2.77
CA LEU A 85 -5.97 -14.03 -4.23
C LEU A 85 -6.95 -12.94 -4.67
N ARG A 86 -8.07 -12.81 -3.96
CA ARG A 86 -9.03 -11.76 -4.23
C ARG A 86 -8.46 -10.37 -3.98
N PHE A 87 -7.78 -10.19 -2.86
CA PHE A 87 -7.11 -8.93 -2.51
C PHE A 87 -6.07 -8.54 -3.57
N LEU A 88 -5.21 -9.48 -3.98
CA LEU A 88 -4.21 -9.24 -5.04
C LEU A 88 -4.82 -8.79 -6.37
N ARG A 89 -6.01 -9.27 -6.71
CA ARG A 89 -6.69 -8.96 -7.97
C ARG A 89 -7.48 -7.65 -7.92
N GLU A 90 -8.09 -7.34 -6.78
CA GLU A 90 -9.10 -6.28 -6.68
C GLU A 90 -8.56 -4.97 -6.08
N VAL A 91 -7.41 -5.00 -5.39
CA VAL A 91 -6.74 -3.79 -4.93
C VAL A 91 -5.86 -3.24 -6.04
N ASP A 92 -6.09 -1.98 -6.40
CA ASP A 92 -5.41 -1.32 -7.52
C ASP A 92 -4.29 -0.41 -7.03
N SER A 93 -3.23 -1.02 -6.51
CA SER A 93 -2.01 -0.33 -6.09
C SER A 93 -0.80 -0.79 -6.90
N ALA A 94 0.26 0.00 -6.91
CA ALA A 94 1.49 -0.31 -7.65
C ALA A 94 2.15 -1.59 -7.12
N SER A 95 2.06 -1.82 -5.80
CA SER A 95 2.49 -3.05 -5.15
C SER A 95 1.37 -3.56 -4.25
N VAL A 96 0.97 -4.82 -4.43
CA VAL A 96 -0.04 -5.48 -3.60
C VAL A 96 0.57 -6.75 -3.02
N MET A 97 0.52 -6.89 -1.70
CA MET A 97 1.27 -7.92 -0.98
C MET A 97 0.38 -8.78 -0.09
N VAL A 98 0.78 -10.02 0.12
CA VAL A 98 0.17 -10.93 1.09
C VAL A 98 1.23 -11.36 2.09
N ASN A 99 0.94 -11.19 3.39
CA ASN A 99 1.80 -11.62 4.50
C ASN A 99 3.26 -11.12 4.41
N ALA A 100 3.47 -9.97 3.82
CA ALA A 100 4.78 -9.35 3.66
C ALA A 100 4.75 -7.89 4.15
N SER A 101 5.91 -7.37 4.50
CA SER A 101 6.06 -5.96 4.84
C SER A 101 5.94 -5.10 3.59
N THR A 102 5.19 -4.01 3.67
CA THR A 102 5.09 -3.02 2.59
C THR A 102 6.44 -2.37 2.25
N ARG A 103 7.44 -2.48 3.11
CA ARG A 103 8.81 -2.02 2.85
C ARG A 103 9.57 -2.82 1.79
N PHE A 104 9.03 -3.96 1.34
CA PHE A 104 9.57 -4.66 0.17
C PHE A 104 9.28 -3.93 -1.15
N ALA A 105 8.39 -2.94 -1.17
CA ALA A 105 8.21 -2.06 -2.33
C ALA A 105 9.39 -1.08 -2.44
N ASP A 106 10.47 -1.55 -2.99
CA ASP A 106 11.76 -0.89 -3.09
C ASP A 106 12.47 -1.32 -4.37
N GLY A 107 13.15 -0.40 -5.03
CA GLY A 107 13.80 -0.65 -6.32
C GLY A 107 14.93 -1.67 -6.27
N PHE A 108 15.64 -1.77 -5.15
CA PHE A 108 16.69 -2.77 -4.96
C PHE A 108 16.10 -4.13 -4.62
N GLU A 109 15.09 -4.18 -3.73
CA GLU A 109 14.40 -5.42 -3.37
C GLU A 109 13.69 -6.04 -4.58
N TYR A 110 13.18 -5.23 -5.49
CA TYR A 110 12.56 -5.68 -6.75
C TYR A 110 13.57 -6.02 -7.85
N GLY A 111 14.87 -5.86 -7.59
CA GLY A 111 15.92 -6.17 -8.54
C GLY A 111 16.05 -5.17 -9.69
N LEU A 112 15.55 -3.95 -9.53
CA LEU A 112 15.63 -2.89 -10.55
C LEU A 112 16.97 -2.16 -10.57
N GLY A 113 17.87 -2.47 -9.62
CA GLY A 113 19.21 -1.92 -9.51
C GLY A 113 19.29 -0.45 -9.07
N ALA A 114 18.16 0.22 -8.96
CA ALA A 114 18.02 1.59 -8.47
C ALA A 114 16.57 1.90 -8.12
N GLU A 115 16.36 2.97 -7.34
CA GLU A 115 15.07 3.62 -7.19
C GLU A 115 15.27 5.12 -7.42
N ILE A 116 15.03 5.56 -8.65
CA ILE A 116 15.24 6.96 -9.08
C ILE A 116 13.98 7.78 -8.84
N GLY A 117 12.84 7.11 -8.74
CA GLY A 117 11.55 7.67 -8.44
C GLY A 117 10.54 6.57 -8.17
N ILE A 118 9.35 6.98 -7.75
CA ILE A 118 8.19 6.10 -7.53
C ILE A 118 7.01 6.71 -8.26
N SER A 119 6.30 5.91 -9.04
CA SER A 119 5.09 6.32 -9.75
C SER A 119 3.91 5.47 -9.34
N THR A 120 2.76 6.09 -9.11
CA THR A 120 1.48 5.41 -8.94
C THR A 120 0.62 5.43 -10.20
N ASP A 121 1.07 6.17 -11.23
CA ASP A 121 0.43 6.23 -12.54
C ASP A 121 0.51 4.93 -13.32
N LYS A 122 -0.36 4.82 -14.34
CA LYS A 122 -0.42 3.67 -15.26
C LYS A 122 0.04 4.02 -16.68
N ILE A 123 0.66 5.17 -16.85
CA ILE A 123 1.06 5.69 -18.18
C ILE A 123 2.37 5.02 -18.63
N HIS A 124 3.30 4.81 -17.71
CA HIS A 124 4.63 4.25 -17.97
C HIS A 124 5.00 3.22 -16.91
N ALA A 125 6.13 3.39 -16.20
CA ALA A 125 6.49 2.54 -15.08
C ALA A 125 5.55 2.81 -13.88
N ARG A 126 5.16 1.78 -13.17
CA ARG A 126 4.33 1.87 -11.96
C ARG A 126 5.08 1.25 -10.78
N GLY A 127 5.04 1.92 -9.63
CA GLY A 127 5.83 1.56 -8.46
C GLY A 127 7.24 2.13 -8.51
N PRO A 128 8.23 1.46 -7.89
CA PRO A 128 9.62 1.86 -7.96
C PRO A 128 10.13 1.92 -9.40
N VAL A 129 10.85 2.99 -9.75
CA VAL A 129 11.36 3.24 -11.09
C VAL A 129 12.88 3.12 -11.08
N GLY A 130 13.39 2.08 -11.71
CA GLY A 130 14.81 1.85 -11.95
C GLY A 130 15.24 2.27 -13.34
N LEU A 131 16.43 1.80 -13.76
CA LEU A 131 17.06 2.20 -15.02
C LEU A 131 16.19 1.89 -16.24
N GLU A 132 15.62 0.68 -16.34
CA GLU A 132 14.77 0.30 -17.47
C GLU A 132 13.50 1.18 -17.55
N GLY A 133 12.90 1.50 -16.42
CA GLY A 133 11.71 2.36 -16.34
C GLY A 133 11.94 3.80 -16.83
N LEU A 134 13.19 4.26 -16.92
CA LEU A 134 13.58 5.57 -17.42
C LEU A 134 13.96 5.58 -18.89
N THR A 135 13.95 4.42 -19.54
CA THR A 135 14.37 4.26 -20.94
C THR A 135 13.20 3.81 -21.80
N SER A 136 13.34 4.00 -23.10
CA SER A 136 12.46 3.42 -24.10
C SER A 136 13.26 2.54 -25.07
N GLN A 137 12.62 1.49 -25.53
CA GLN A 137 13.24 0.56 -26.49
C GLN A 137 12.93 0.98 -27.93
N LYS A 138 13.86 0.71 -28.85
CA LYS A 138 13.63 0.77 -30.29
C LYS A 138 14.03 -0.54 -30.96
N TRP A 139 13.32 -0.90 -31.99
CA TRP A 139 13.69 -2.02 -32.83
C TRP A 139 14.71 -1.57 -33.85
N ILE A 140 15.80 -2.32 -34.00
CA ILE A 140 16.79 -2.16 -35.07
C ILE A 140 16.76 -3.42 -35.91
N VAL A 141 16.42 -3.26 -37.16
CA VAL A 141 16.38 -4.37 -38.14
C VAL A 141 17.44 -4.11 -39.21
N LEU A 142 18.38 -5.03 -39.29
CA LEU A 142 19.39 -5.02 -40.33
C LEU A 142 19.00 -6.10 -41.35
N GLY A 143 18.69 -5.68 -42.57
CA GLY A 143 18.29 -6.55 -43.65
C GLY A 143 19.27 -6.47 -44.81
N ASN A 144 19.22 -7.47 -45.68
CA ASN A 144 20.04 -7.57 -46.92
C ASN A 144 19.13 -7.67 -48.16
N GLY A 145 17.97 -6.98 -48.12
CA GLY A 145 17.00 -6.99 -49.23
C GLY A 145 15.81 -7.94 -49.00
N GLU A 146 15.67 -8.53 -47.82
CA GLU A 146 14.52 -9.39 -47.49
C GLU A 146 13.21 -8.61 -47.56
N VAL A 147 12.20 -9.24 -48.15
CA VAL A 147 10.84 -8.69 -48.22
C VAL A 147 9.86 -9.57 -47.46
N ARG A 148 8.85 -8.95 -46.84
CA ARG A 148 7.75 -9.68 -46.23
C ARG A 148 6.79 -10.16 -47.32
N GLN A 149 6.53 -11.47 -47.37
CA GLN A 149 5.50 -12.09 -48.21
C GLN A 149 4.16 -12.08 -47.54
#